data_8def5dedecb2bfc2692ff7f294a96885
#
_entry.id   8def5dedecb2bfc2692ff7f294a96885
#
_cell.length_a   1.000
_cell.length_b   1.000
_cell.length_c   1.000
_cell.angle_alpha   90.00
_cell.angle_beta   90.00
_cell.angle_gamma   90.00
#
_symmetry.space_group_name_H-M   'P 1'
#
loop_
_entity.id
_entity.type
_entity.pdbx_description
1 polymer ?
#
loop_
_entity_poly.entity_id
_entity_poly.type
_entity_poly.pdbx_seq_one_letter_code
_entity_poly.pdbx_strand_id
1 'polypeptide(L)'
;MYVLEKESNKPLYIQLYNAIKDEISSHLKAGAKLPSVRKIALEYKISKNTVELAYKQLYAEGYIESIPKSGYFVADTLLETYHDASVMKKASVEPQSVLRYDFFPARLTPDTFPLKLWKRLFMKAMGAKLDFGAYGDRQGALGLREEISQYLIKSRGVACDASQVIVCGGFTDSMHLVSTLFVSQLKEIVIEFPGYPVTEKIFKDYGYAITKVPVDHNGLSIDQLEETEAQLVYITPSHQYPTGVNMPIANRIKLLNWAKRVGGIIIEDDYDSELRYHNRPIPALQGLDNDDRVIYIGTFSKSLSPALRVSYLVLPHRYLETYKTLAQTHHLRCSVSLSTQATLELFMKEGHWERHLRKMRTLNRKKHDLMKETLKNVFGDDIEIISDGGGLAIMVRPTIRIDLQKLRVNALKEGIKLYLGSDEYGEAWEALRMGFGGLQETEIIDAVKLLRNIWLQTLMP
;
A
#
# COMPACT_ATOMS: atom_id res chain seq x y z
N MET A 1 -49.81 17.31 11.93
CA MET A 1 -50.44 18.02 10.78
C MET A 1 -49.33 18.29 9.76
N TYR A 2 -49.42 17.71 8.55
CA TYR A 2 -48.38 17.84 7.55
C TYR A 2 -48.41 19.22 6.87
N VAL A 3 -47.29 19.85 6.70
CA VAL A 3 -47.17 21.11 5.95
C VAL A 3 -46.85 20.76 4.50
N LEU A 4 -47.78 21.01 3.57
CA LEU A 4 -47.61 20.76 2.13
C LEU A 4 -47.68 22.09 1.36
N GLU A 5 -46.61 22.44 0.69
CA GLU A 5 -46.46 23.70 -0.08
C GLU A 5 -46.74 23.43 -1.57
N LYS A 6 -47.84 23.99 -2.10
CA LYS A 6 -48.23 23.80 -3.51
C LYS A 6 -47.32 24.55 -4.51
N GLU A 7 -46.59 25.57 -4.04
CA GLU A 7 -45.70 26.39 -4.86
C GLU A 7 -44.24 25.91 -4.77
N SER A 8 -43.94 24.85 -4.03
CA SER A 8 -42.61 24.28 -3.92
C SER A 8 -42.21 23.53 -5.20
N ASN A 9 -40.92 23.59 -5.56
CA ASN A 9 -40.35 22.78 -6.65
C ASN A 9 -40.42 21.26 -6.40
N LYS A 10 -40.80 20.80 -5.20
CA LYS A 10 -40.92 19.37 -4.87
C LYS A 10 -42.35 18.90 -5.07
N PRO A 11 -42.58 17.81 -5.83
CA PRO A 11 -43.91 17.21 -6.00
C PRO A 11 -44.59 16.92 -4.66
N LEU A 12 -45.93 17.15 -4.59
CA LEU A 12 -46.70 16.98 -3.36
C LEU A 12 -46.61 15.56 -2.77
N TYR A 13 -46.47 14.53 -3.60
CA TYR A 13 -46.34 13.16 -3.08
C TYR A 13 -44.97 12.94 -2.35
N ILE A 14 -43.90 13.60 -2.80
CA ILE A 14 -42.60 13.56 -2.12
C ILE A 14 -42.66 14.31 -0.80
N GLN A 15 -43.34 15.46 -0.75
CA GLN A 15 -43.50 16.21 0.49
C GLN A 15 -44.29 15.40 1.51
N LEU A 16 -45.39 14.76 1.09
CA LEU A 16 -46.23 13.91 1.95
C LEU A 16 -45.45 12.65 2.40
N TYR A 17 -44.70 12.02 1.49
CA TYR A 17 -43.85 10.87 1.79
C TYR A 17 -42.84 11.24 2.90
N ASN A 18 -42.06 12.34 2.74
CA ASN A 18 -41.12 12.77 3.75
C ASN A 18 -41.77 13.08 5.09
N ALA A 19 -42.88 13.80 5.09
CA ALA A 19 -43.59 14.16 6.31
C ALA A 19 -44.08 12.93 7.09
N ILE A 20 -44.63 11.92 6.40
CA ILE A 20 -45.04 10.67 7.03
C ILE A 20 -43.83 9.85 7.51
N LYS A 21 -42.75 9.81 6.73
CA LYS A 21 -41.50 9.14 7.11
C LYS A 21 -40.88 9.73 8.39
N ASP A 22 -40.87 11.06 8.49
CA ASP A 22 -40.36 11.77 9.68
C ASP A 22 -41.27 11.50 10.89
N GLU A 23 -42.60 11.43 10.72
CA GLU A 23 -43.52 11.11 11.78
C GLU A 23 -43.41 9.65 12.25
N ILE A 24 -43.19 8.70 11.33
CA ILE A 24 -42.90 7.30 11.67
C ILE A 24 -41.60 7.23 12.49
N SER A 25 -40.58 7.93 12.06
CA SER A 25 -39.26 7.88 12.72
C SER A 25 -39.21 8.54 14.09
N SER A 26 -40.08 9.55 14.34
CA SER A 26 -40.04 10.36 15.56
C SER A 26 -41.15 10.10 16.56
N HIS A 27 -42.34 9.66 16.11
CA HIS A 27 -43.53 9.71 16.94
C HIS A 27 -44.46 8.47 16.88
N LEU A 28 -44.42 7.68 15.81
CA LEU A 28 -45.28 6.53 15.66
C LEU A 28 -44.59 5.24 16.16
N LYS A 29 -45.34 4.43 16.89
CA LYS A 29 -44.89 3.10 17.33
C LYS A 29 -45.11 2.06 16.21
N ALA A 30 -44.30 1.01 16.21
CA ALA A 30 -44.55 -0.17 15.39
C ALA A 30 -45.98 -0.67 15.54
N GLY A 31 -46.58 -1.10 14.44
CA GLY A 31 -47.99 -1.51 14.39
C GLY A 31 -49.02 -0.37 14.45
N ALA A 32 -48.60 0.90 14.56
CA ALA A 32 -49.54 2.02 14.54
C ALA A 32 -50.24 2.13 13.19
N LYS A 33 -51.59 2.31 13.22
CA LYS A 33 -52.38 2.41 12.01
C LYS A 33 -52.28 3.81 11.42
N LEU A 34 -51.92 3.88 10.15
CA LEU A 34 -51.90 5.14 9.37
C LEU A 34 -53.32 5.55 8.90
N PRO A 35 -53.57 6.87 8.72
CA PRO A 35 -54.81 7.34 8.16
C PRO A 35 -55.10 6.76 6.76
N SER A 36 -56.36 6.54 6.41
CA SER A 36 -56.66 6.03 5.08
C SER A 36 -56.34 7.04 3.98
N VAL A 37 -56.03 6.56 2.77
CA VAL A 37 -55.79 7.39 1.58
C VAL A 37 -56.91 8.43 1.37
N ARG A 38 -58.17 8.03 1.58
CA ARG A 38 -59.32 8.93 1.46
C ARG A 38 -59.31 10.04 2.51
N LYS A 39 -58.93 9.72 3.76
CA LYS A 39 -58.86 10.68 4.85
C LYS A 39 -57.78 11.74 4.60
N ILE A 40 -56.57 11.33 4.24
CA ILE A 40 -55.47 12.29 3.93
C ILE A 40 -55.82 13.14 2.70
N ALA A 41 -56.34 12.53 1.63
CA ALA A 41 -56.72 13.26 0.43
C ALA A 41 -57.73 14.37 0.72
N LEU A 42 -58.73 14.10 1.61
CA LEU A 42 -59.74 15.06 2.01
C LEU A 42 -59.18 16.15 2.93
N GLU A 43 -58.41 15.75 3.94
CA GLU A 43 -57.86 16.64 4.96
C GLU A 43 -56.86 17.67 4.38
N TYR A 44 -55.98 17.23 3.45
CA TYR A 44 -54.97 18.08 2.84
C TYR A 44 -55.37 18.64 1.46
N LYS A 45 -56.61 18.37 1.00
CA LYS A 45 -57.12 18.80 -0.31
C LYS A 45 -56.18 18.49 -1.48
N ILE A 46 -55.68 17.23 -1.52
CA ILE A 46 -54.81 16.69 -2.57
C ILE A 46 -55.50 15.48 -3.24
N SER A 47 -54.97 15.08 -4.42
CA SER A 47 -55.53 13.95 -5.15
C SER A 47 -55.27 12.62 -4.39
N LYS A 48 -56.21 11.66 -4.49
CA LYS A 48 -56.00 10.31 -3.97
C LYS A 48 -54.76 9.67 -4.55
N ASN A 49 -54.49 9.89 -5.83
CA ASN A 49 -53.31 9.37 -6.51
C ASN A 49 -52.02 9.89 -5.88
N THR A 50 -51.95 11.15 -5.46
CA THR A 50 -50.83 11.74 -4.75
C THR A 50 -50.53 11.01 -3.43
N VAL A 51 -51.59 10.68 -2.67
CA VAL A 51 -51.46 9.94 -1.41
C VAL A 51 -51.05 8.49 -1.65
N GLU A 52 -51.63 7.86 -2.67
CA GLU A 52 -51.29 6.48 -3.04
C GLU A 52 -49.83 6.34 -3.48
N LEU A 53 -49.32 7.31 -4.22
CA LEU A 53 -47.87 7.32 -4.59
C LEU A 53 -46.97 7.42 -3.37
N ALA A 54 -47.29 8.32 -2.42
CA ALA A 54 -46.54 8.43 -1.18
C ALA A 54 -46.59 7.14 -0.36
N TYR A 55 -47.78 6.52 -0.23
CA TYR A 55 -47.92 5.26 0.50
C TYR A 55 -47.25 4.08 -0.20
N LYS A 56 -47.32 4.00 -1.52
CA LYS A 56 -46.62 2.96 -2.30
C LYS A 56 -45.09 3.05 -2.10
N GLN A 57 -44.55 4.26 -2.05
CA GLN A 57 -43.13 4.45 -1.81
C GLN A 57 -42.75 4.06 -0.38
N LEU A 58 -43.50 4.49 0.64
CA LEU A 58 -43.31 4.07 2.03
C LEU A 58 -43.38 2.54 2.19
N TYR A 59 -44.34 1.91 1.48
CA TYR A 59 -44.47 0.45 1.47
C TYR A 59 -43.29 -0.25 0.78
N ALA A 60 -42.88 0.24 -0.39
CA ALA A 60 -41.76 -0.30 -1.14
C ALA A 60 -40.42 -0.19 -0.36
N GLU A 61 -40.27 0.87 0.44
CA GLU A 61 -39.10 1.08 1.30
C GLU A 61 -39.24 0.40 2.67
N GLY A 62 -40.35 -0.30 2.94
CA GLY A 62 -40.53 -1.07 4.17
C GLY A 62 -40.90 -0.25 5.41
N TYR A 63 -41.25 1.04 5.27
CA TYR A 63 -41.69 1.87 6.40
C TYR A 63 -43.09 1.50 6.88
N ILE A 64 -43.90 0.99 6.00
CA ILE A 64 -45.28 0.59 6.32
C ILE A 64 -45.62 -0.76 5.69
N GLU A 65 -46.56 -1.45 6.31
CA GLU A 65 -47.14 -2.70 5.82
C GLU A 65 -48.62 -2.50 5.45
N SER A 66 -49.11 -3.26 4.45
CA SER A 66 -50.49 -3.24 4.03
C SER A 66 -51.22 -4.49 4.51
N ILE A 67 -52.25 -4.34 5.33
CA ILE A 67 -53.10 -5.43 5.76
C ILE A 67 -54.41 -5.40 4.98
N PRO A 68 -54.74 -6.46 4.21
CA PRO A 68 -55.96 -6.51 3.39
C PRO A 68 -57.21 -6.19 4.23
N LYS A 69 -58.06 -5.30 3.71
CA LYS A 69 -59.28 -4.79 4.34
C LYS A 69 -59.08 -3.98 5.63
N SER A 70 -57.87 -3.83 6.15
CA SER A 70 -57.56 -3.12 7.39
C SER A 70 -56.84 -1.78 7.16
N GLY A 71 -56.00 -1.68 6.13
CA GLY A 71 -55.27 -0.45 5.78
C GLY A 71 -53.76 -0.58 5.92
N TYR A 72 -53.08 0.56 6.11
CA TYR A 72 -51.62 0.64 6.24
C TYR A 72 -51.20 0.81 7.71
N PHE A 73 -50.14 0.16 8.10
CA PHE A 73 -49.61 0.14 9.46
C PHE A 73 -48.09 0.38 9.42
N VAL A 74 -47.52 0.96 10.46
CA VAL A 74 -46.09 1.12 10.61
C VAL A 74 -45.44 -0.26 10.77
N ALA A 75 -44.41 -0.57 9.97
CA ALA A 75 -43.72 -1.86 9.99
C ALA A 75 -42.97 -2.09 11.30
N ASP A 76 -42.97 -3.34 11.79
CA ASP A 76 -42.36 -3.70 13.10
C ASP A 76 -40.83 -3.68 13.08
N THR A 77 -40.26 -3.84 11.91
CA THR A 77 -38.78 -4.01 11.70
C THR A 77 -37.98 -2.72 11.79
N LEU A 78 -38.63 -1.54 11.84
CA LEU A 78 -37.90 -0.25 11.70
C LEU A 78 -37.44 0.37 13.01
N LEU A 79 -37.95 -0.04 14.15
CA LEU A 79 -37.66 0.64 15.42
C LEU A 79 -36.38 0.16 16.12
N GLU A 80 -35.82 -0.97 15.72
CA GLU A 80 -34.56 -1.45 16.31
C GLU A 80 -33.28 -0.91 15.62
N THR A 81 -33.40 -0.37 14.39
CA THR A 81 -32.21 -0.03 13.56
C THR A 81 -31.91 1.46 13.46
N TYR A 82 -32.77 2.36 13.92
CA TYR A 82 -32.60 3.81 13.75
C TYR A 82 -32.50 4.60 15.07
N HIS A 83 -32.12 3.96 16.16
CA HIS A 83 -31.68 4.71 17.33
C HIS A 83 -30.23 5.14 17.13
N ASP A 84 -30.07 6.45 16.95
CA ASP A 84 -28.81 7.20 17.09
C ASP A 84 -27.81 7.27 15.93
N ALA A 85 -28.26 7.73 14.78
CA ALA A 85 -27.33 8.38 13.83
C ALA A 85 -26.89 9.81 14.28
N SER A 86 -27.45 10.34 15.37
CA SER A 86 -27.13 11.69 15.88
C SER A 86 -25.94 11.75 16.84
N VAL A 87 -25.38 10.60 17.25
CA VAL A 87 -24.19 10.55 18.12
C VAL A 87 -22.96 9.97 17.42
N MET A 88 -22.81 10.22 16.12
CA MET A 88 -21.44 10.25 15.62
C MET A 88 -20.81 11.54 16.16
N LYS A 89 -20.16 11.43 17.34
CA LYS A 89 -19.14 12.39 17.74
C LYS A 89 -18.22 12.53 16.53
N LYS A 90 -18.28 13.68 15.85
CA LYS A 90 -17.22 14.07 14.93
C LYS A 90 -15.94 13.90 15.71
N ALA A 91 -15.15 12.88 15.37
CA ALA A 91 -13.81 12.80 15.86
C ALA A 91 -13.21 14.19 15.57
N SER A 92 -12.82 14.89 16.62
CA SER A 92 -12.13 16.16 16.48
C SER A 92 -10.88 15.84 15.68
N VAL A 93 -10.87 16.21 14.40
CA VAL A 93 -9.65 16.23 13.60
C VAL A 93 -8.83 17.34 14.25
N GLU A 94 -7.86 16.95 15.07
CA GLU A 94 -6.86 17.90 15.53
C GLU A 94 -6.29 18.60 14.31
N PRO A 95 -6.13 19.93 14.32
CA PRO A 95 -5.55 20.64 13.21
C PRO A 95 -4.16 20.05 12.97
N GLN A 96 -4.01 19.31 11.85
CA GLN A 96 -2.71 18.80 11.43
C GLN A 96 -1.80 20.02 11.29
N SER A 97 -0.74 20.07 12.11
CA SER A 97 0.33 21.04 11.93
C SER A 97 0.75 20.99 10.46
N VAL A 98 0.79 22.16 9.80
CA VAL A 98 1.17 22.23 8.38
C VAL A 98 2.61 21.76 8.26
N LEU A 99 2.79 20.50 7.83
CA LEU A 99 4.12 19.94 7.58
C LEU A 99 4.75 20.70 6.43
N ARG A 100 5.90 21.32 6.70
CA ARG A 100 6.72 22.03 5.72
C ARG A 100 7.65 21.06 4.97
N TYR A 101 8.29 20.14 5.70
CA TYR A 101 9.20 19.16 5.14
C TYR A 101 8.94 17.77 5.74
N ASP A 102 8.82 16.78 4.87
CA ASP A 102 8.58 15.39 5.26
C ASP A 102 9.70 14.49 4.72
N PHE A 103 10.58 14.03 5.60
CA PHE A 103 11.67 13.11 5.26
C PHE A 103 11.22 11.65 5.14
N PHE A 104 9.98 11.39 4.71
CA PHE A 104 9.49 10.02 4.54
C PHE A 104 10.32 9.26 3.49
N PRO A 105 10.94 8.11 3.84
CA PRO A 105 11.95 7.44 3.02
C PRO A 105 11.43 6.77 1.75
N ALA A 106 10.11 6.81 1.53
CA ALA A 106 9.46 6.13 0.40
C ALA A 106 8.59 7.07 -0.46
N ARG A 107 8.66 8.39 -0.22
CA ARG A 107 7.85 9.37 -0.92
C ARG A 107 8.47 9.78 -2.24
N LEU A 108 7.61 9.98 -3.25
CA LEU A 108 7.96 10.62 -4.53
C LEU A 108 7.26 11.98 -4.61
N THR A 109 7.86 12.94 -5.32
CA THR A 109 7.17 14.19 -5.64
C THR A 109 6.03 13.92 -6.63
N PRO A 110 4.84 14.57 -6.47
CA PRO A 110 3.66 14.29 -7.29
C PRO A 110 3.88 14.50 -8.80
N ASP A 111 4.76 15.40 -9.19
CA ASP A 111 5.12 15.74 -10.57
C ASP A 111 5.97 14.66 -11.27
N THR A 112 6.51 13.70 -10.53
CA THR A 112 7.25 12.57 -11.10
C THR A 112 6.34 11.57 -11.81
N PHE A 113 5.09 11.45 -11.37
CA PHE A 113 4.13 10.56 -12.02
C PHE A 113 3.70 11.13 -13.40
N PRO A 114 3.81 10.36 -14.49
CA PRO A 114 3.54 10.85 -15.84
C PRO A 114 2.03 10.96 -16.13
N LEU A 115 1.31 11.79 -15.37
CA LEU A 115 -0.15 11.85 -15.34
C LEU A 115 -0.81 12.06 -16.71
N LYS A 116 -0.25 12.98 -17.55
CA LYS A 116 -0.79 13.24 -18.90
C LYS A 116 -0.70 12.00 -19.80
N LEU A 117 0.44 11.32 -19.74
CA LEU A 117 0.67 10.08 -20.50
C LEU A 117 -0.21 8.96 -19.95
N TRP A 118 -0.27 8.81 -18.61
CA TRP A 118 -1.11 7.80 -17.96
C TRP A 118 -2.58 7.94 -18.36
N LYS A 119 -3.14 9.16 -18.31
CA LYS A 119 -4.52 9.42 -18.75
C LYS A 119 -4.74 8.99 -20.21
N ARG A 120 -3.81 9.30 -21.11
CA ARG A 120 -3.92 8.91 -22.52
C ARG A 120 -3.93 7.38 -22.69
N LEU A 121 -3.01 6.68 -22.01
CA LEU A 121 -2.94 5.22 -22.07
C LEU A 121 -4.14 4.56 -21.38
N PHE A 122 -4.61 5.13 -20.27
CA PHE A 122 -5.82 4.67 -19.60
C PHE A 122 -7.04 4.74 -20.55
N MET A 123 -7.24 5.87 -21.23
CA MET A 123 -8.34 5.99 -22.20
C MET A 123 -8.17 5.02 -23.39
N LYS A 124 -6.93 4.80 -23.85
CA LYS A 124 -6.63 3.80 -24.88
C LYS A 124 -6.95 2.38 -24.39
N ALA A 125 -6.57 2.04 -23.17
CA ALA A 125 -6.89 0.75 -22.55
C ALA A 125 -8.41 0.54 -22.41
N MET A 126 -9.17 1.58 -22.01
CA MET A 126 -10.63 1.52 -21.88
C MET A 126 -11.33 1.37 -23.25
N GLY A 127 -10.72 1.84 -24.32
CA GLY A 127 -11.21 1.65 -25.70
C GLY A 127 -10.97 0.24 -26.24
N ALA A 128 -10.13 -0.58 -25.60
CA ALA A 128 -9.96 -1.99 -25.91
C ALA A 128 -11.17 -2.80 -25.40
N LYS A 129 -11.34 -4.02 -25.94
CA LYS A 129 -12.41 -4.93 -25.45
C LYS A 129 -11.99 -5.55 -24.11
N LEU A 130 -12.11 -4.79 -23.03
CA LEU A 130 -11.96 -5.30 -21.67
C LEU A 130 -13.31 -5.84 -21.18
N ASP A 131 -13.30 -7.05 -20.63
CA ASP A 131 -14.51 -7.63 -20.05
C ASP A 131 -14.67 -7.21 -18.58
N PHE A 132 -15.48 -6.19 -18.34
CA PHE A 132 -15.82 -5.73 -16.99
C PHE A 132 -16.97 -6.53 -16.35
N GLY A 133 -17.58 -7.46 -17.07
CA GLY A 133 -18.62 -8.35 -16.57
C GLY A 133 -18.08 -9.63 -15.93
N ALA A 134 -16.78 -9.92 -16.11
CA ALA A 134 -16.14 -11.11 -15.57
C ALA A 134 -14.99 -10.77 -14.61
N TYR A 135 -14.70 -11.71 -13.74
CA TYR A 135 -13.47 -11.66 -12.96
C TYR A 135 -12.26 -11.97 -13.89
N GLY A 136 -11.23 -11.15 -13.82
CA GLY A 136 -9.98 -11.37 -14.55
C GLY A 136 -9.21 -12.62 -14.10
N ASP A 137 -8.10 -12.87 -14.79
CA ASP A 137 -7.16 -13.95 -14.44
C ASP A 137 -6.67 -13.78 -12.98
N ARG A 138 -6.58 -14.89 -12.26
CA ARG A 138 -6.15 -14.93 -10.85
C ARG A 138 -4.70 -14.47 -10.67
N GLN A 139 -3.83 -14.73 -11.66
CA GLN A 139 -2.44 -14.28 -11.68
C GLN A 139 -2.29 -12.82 -12.15
N GLY A 140 -3.36 -12.21 -12.67
CA GLY A 140 -3.32 -10.93 -13.37
C GLY A 140 -3.25 -11.07 -14.89
N ALA A 141 -3.51 -9.99 -15.60
CA ALA A 141 -3.61 -9.96 -17.05
C ALA A 141 -2.35 -10.52 -17.75
N LEU A 142 -2.54 -11.47 -18.66
CA LEU A 142 -1.44 -12.17 -19.35
C LEU A 142 -0.48 -11.18 -20.03
N GLY A 143 -0.99 -10.19 -20.76
CA GLY A 143 -0.14 -9.21 -21.44
C GLY A 143 0.73 -8.42 -20.48
N LEU A 144 0.22 -8.03 -19.30
CA LEU A 144 1.04 -7.38 -18.28
C LEU A 144 2.12 -8.32 -17.72
N ARG A 145 1.79 -9.61 -17.51
CA ARG A 145 2.75 -10.61 -17.03
C ARG A 145 3.87 -10.86 -18.04
N GLU A 146 3.54 -10.86 -19.33
CA GLU A 146 4.52 -10.95 -20.44
C GLU A 146 5.47 -9.75 -20.44
N GLU A 147 4.96 -8.52 -20.32
CA GLU A 147 5.78 -7.32 -20.26
C GLU A 147 6.68 -7.30 -19.02
N ILE A 148 6.18 -7.71 -17.84
CA ILE A 148 6.97 -7.83 -16.62
C ILE A 148 8.08 -8.85 -16.79
N SER A 149 7.80 -10.05 -17.32
CA SER A 149 8.84 -11.08 -17.50
C SER A 149 9.94 -10.61 -18.46
N GLN A 150 9.58 -10.00 -19.58
CA GLN A 150 10.55 -9.45 -20.52
C GLN A 150 11.42 -8.34 -19.91
N TYR A 151 10.80 -7.46 -19.11
CA TYR A 151 11.51 -6.43 -18.39
C TYR A 151 12.53 -7.01 -17.40
N LEU A 152 12.13 -8.01 -16.61
CA LEU A 152 12.97 -8.66 -15.61
C LEU A 152 14.16 -9.39 -16.22
N ILE A 153 13.97 -10.13 -17.30
CA ILE A 153 15.04 -10.79 -18.05
C ILE A 153 16.09 -9.77 -18.49
N LYS A 154 15.65 -8.66 -19.08
CA LYS A 154 16.57 -7.63 -19.62
C LYS A 154 17.24 -6.80 -18.54
N SER A 155 16.53 -6.45 -17.48
CA SER A 155 17.01 -5.47 -16.50
C SER A 155 17.67 -6.07 -15.27
N ARG A 156 17.25 -7.28 -14.87
CA ARG A 156 17.67 -7.93 -13.63
C ARG A 156 18.32 -9.30 -13.83
N GLY A 157 18.26 -9.83 -15.06
CA GLY A 157 18.74 -11.19 -15.36
C GLY A 157 17.88 -12.28 -14.70
N VAL A 158 16.66 -11.96 -14.30
CA VAL A 158 15.72 -12.94 -13.71
C VAL A 158 15.31 -13.95 -14.79
N ALA A 159 15.50 -15.23 -14.51
CA ALA A 159 15.10 -16.32 -15.42
C ALA A 159 13.64 -16.69 -15.16
N CYS A 160 12.72 -16.14 -15.96
CA CYS A 160 11.30 -16.41 -15.79
C CYS A 160 10.52 -16.28 -17.10
N ASP A 161 9.33 -16.87 -17.12
CA ASP A 161 8.30 -16.63 -18.15
C ASP A 161 7.00 -16.07 -17.51
N ALA A 162 6.05 -15.68 -18.36
CA ALA A 162 4.80 -15.08 -17.91
C ALA A 162 3.93 -16.02 -17.06
N SER A 163 4.12 -17.32 -17.12
CA SER A 163 3.36 -18.27 -16.31
C SER A 163 3.77 -18.26 -14.83
N GLN A 164 5.00 -17.82 -14.54
CA GLN A 164 5.55 -17.67 -13.20
C GLN A 164 5.20 -16.33 -12.55
N VAL A 165 4.81 -15.34 -13.34
CA VAL A 165 4.50 -13.99 -12.84
C VAL A 165 3.10 -13.94 -12.24
N ILE A 166 2.99 -13.42 -11.01
CA ILE A 166 1.73 -13.15 -10.32
C ILE A 166 1.68 -11.68 -9.96
N VAL A 167 0.65 -10.97 -10.44
CA VAL A 167 0.43 -9.55 -10.15
C VAL A 167 -0.31 -9.41 -8.82
N CYS A 168 0.20 -8.57 -7.92
CA CYS A 168 -0.31 -8.36 -6.57
C CYS A 168 -0.56 -6.88 -6.26
N GLY A 169 -1.40 -6.60 -5.27
CA GLY A 169 -1.80 -5.26 -4.81
C GLY A 169 -0.77 -4.56 -3.90
N GLY A 170 0.51 -4.67 -4.22
CA GLY A 170 1.62 -4.12 -3.45
C GLY A 170 2.30 -5.17 -2.58
N PHE A 171 3.46 -4.81 -2.01
CA PHE A 171 4.33 -5.70 -1.23
C PHE A 171 3.58 -6.54 -0.18
N THR A 172 2.71 -5.90 0.60
CA THR A 172 1.95 -6.57 1.65
C THR A 172 1.10 -7.72 1.10
N ASP A 173 0.42 -7.50 -0.02
CA ASP A 173 -0.38 -8.52 -0.72
C ASP A 173 0.50 -9.68 -1.21
N SER A 174 1.68 -9.36 -1.78
CA SER A 174 2.68 -10.36 -2.16
C SER A 174 3.12 -11.21 -0.97
N MET A 175 3.40 -10.60 0.19
CA MET A 175 3.84 -11.32 1.38
C MET A 175 2.75 -12.16 2.01
N HIS A 176 1.49 -11.70 2.02
CA HIS A 176 0.35 -12.52 2.45
C HIS A 176 0.19 -13.77 1.57
N LEU A 177 0.36 -13.61 0.25
CA LEU A 177 0.30 -14.74 -0.68
C LEU A 177 1.40 -15.76 -0.38
N VAL A 178 2.66 -15.30 -0.24
CA VAL A 178 3.79 -16.17 0.08
C VAL A 178 3.60 -16.87 1.44
N SER A 179 3.19 -16.12 2.47
CA SER A 179 2.92 -16.70 3.79
C SER A 179 1.85 -17.79 3.72
N THR A 180 0.75 -17.54 3.00
CA THR A 180 -0.33 -18.51 2.83
C THR A 180 0.14 -19.75 2.07
N LEU A 181 1.02 -19.58 1.09
CA LEU A 181 1.50 -20.67 0.23
C LEU A 181 2.27 -21.74 1.02
N PHE A 182 3.01 -21.33 2.06
CA PHE A 182 3.92 -22.21 2.78
C PHE A 182 3.51 -22.55 4.22
N VAL A 183 2.51 -21.88 4.80
CA VAL A 183 2.15 -22.03 6.22
C VAL A 183 1.78 -23.46 6.63
N SER A 184 1.27 -24.27 5.72
CA SER A 184 0.94 -25.68 6.00
C SER A 184 2.18 -26.59 6.08
N GLN A 185 3.28 -26.20 5.44
CA GLN A 185 4.48 -27.02 5.28
C GLN A 185 5.65 -26.51 6.12
N LEU A 186 5.83 -25.20 6.20
CA LEU A 186 6.94 -24.54 6.88
C LEU A 186 6.40 -23.74 8.08
N LYS A 187 7.11 -23.82 9.21
CA LYS A 187 6.68 -23.17 10.46
C LYS A 187 7.64 -22.09 10.93
N GLU A 188 8.77 -21.97 10.29
CA GLU A 188 9.83 -21.03 10.65
C GLU A 188 10.29 -20.24 9.42
N ILE A 189 10.61 -18.97 9.63
CA ILE A 189 11.26 -18.11 8.64
C ILE A 189 12.42 -17.38 9.28
N VAL A 190 13.55 -17.35 8.56
CA VAL A 190 14.66 -16.45 8.86
C VAL A 190 14.42 -15.11 8.16
N ILE A 191 14.67 -14.03 8.90
CA ILE A 191 14.67 -12.65 8.37
C ILE A 191 15.98 -11.96 8.71
N GLU A 192 16.38 -11.02 7.87
CA GLU A 192 17.51 -10.12 8.12
C GLU A 192 17.28 -9.27 9.39
N PHE A 193 18.33 -9.04 10.17
CA PHE A 193 18.32 -8.10 11.29
C PHE A 193 19.54 -7.16 11.26
N PRO A 194 19.33 -5.84 11.16
CA PRO A 194 18.04 -5.20 10.92
C PRO A 194 17.45 -5.57 9.57
N GLY A 195 16.12 -5.56 9.45
CA GLY A 195 15.40 -5.92 8.25
C GLY A 195 14.05 -5.21 8.15
N TYR A 196 13.27 -5.45 7.10
CA TYR A 196 11.98 -4.77 6.92
C TYR A 196 10.91 -5.30 7.89
N PRO A 197 10.43 -4.47 8.84
CA PRO A 197 9.63 -4.95 9.96
C PRO A 197 8.23 -5.46 9.58
N VAL A 198 7.71 -5.04 8.42
CA VAL A 198 6.41 -5.50 7.92
C VAL A 198 6.43 -7.00 7.62
N THR A 199 7.56 -7.52 7.14
CA THR A 199 7.74 -8.96 6.89
C THR A 199 7.60 -9.76 8.17
N GLU A 200 8.29 -9.36 9.25
CA GLU A 200 8.19 -10.01 10.56
C GLU A 200 6.74 -10.07 11.04
N LYS A 201 6.03 -8.93 10.96
CA LYS A 201 4.64 -8.86 11.39
C LYS A 201 3.74 -9.80 10.62
N ILE A 202 3.82 -9.77 9.28
CA ILE A 202 2.97 -10.61 8.43
C ILE A 202 3.20 -12.09 8.76
N PHE A 203 4.45 -12.56 8.80
CA PHE A 203 4.71 -13.97 9.06
C PHE A 203 4.30 -14.39 10.47
N LYS A 204 4.45 -13.52 11.49
CA LYS A 204 3.90 -13.76 12.84
C LYS A 204 2.38 -13.92 12.82
N ASP A 205 1.67 -13.08 12.08
CA ASP A 205 0.20 -13.15 11.98
C ASP A 205 -0.27 -14.47 11.35
N TYR A 206 0.57 -15.12 10.53
CA TYR A 206 0.34 -16.47 9.99
C TYR A 206 0.86 -17.61 10.89
N GLY A 207 1.41 -17.28 12.07
CA GLY A 207 1.87 -18.29 13.03
C GLY A 207 3.26 -18.86 12.75
N TYR A 208 4.09 -18.20 11.95
CA TYR A 208 5.50 -18.60 11.78
C TYR A 208 6.33 -18.21 12.99
N ALA A 209 7.25 -19.10 13.39
CA ALA A 209 8.38 -18.74 14.23
C ALA A 209 9.35 -17.84 13.42
N ILE A 210 9.87 -16.80 14.07
CA ILE A 210 10.75 -15.83 13.43
C ILE A 210 12.15 -15.95 14.03
N THR A 211 13.11 -16.30 13.21
CA THR A 211 14.53 -16.29 13.56
C THR A 211 15.21 -15.10 12.89
N LYS A 212 15.85 -14.24 13.69
CA LYS A 212 16.54 -13.04 13.21
C LYS A 212 18.02 -13.35 13.05
N VAL A 213 18.53 -13.19 11.83
CA VAL A 213 19.94 -13.38 11.52
C VAL A 213 20.59 -12.04 11.18
N PRO A 214 21.72 -11.68 11.80
CA PRO A 214 22.34 -10.38 11.62
C PRO A 214 22.86 -10.18 10.20
N VAL A 215 22.88 -8.91 9.80
CA VAL A 215 23.46 -8.42 8.55
C VAL A 215 24.78 -7.75 8.84
N ASP A 216 25.81 -8.12 8.08
CA ASP A 216 27.11 -7.48 8.08
C ASP A 216 27.40 -6.76 6.74
N HIS A 217 28.63 -6.38 6.48
CA HIS A 217 29.08 -5.74 5.22
C HIS A 217 28.94 -6.64 3.97
N ASN A 218 28.66 -7.93 4.15
CA ASN A 218 28.42 -8.91 3.08
C ASN A 218 26.93 -9.32 2.95
N GLY A 219 26.02 -8.67 3.67
CA GLY A 219 24.61 -9.02 3.75
C GLY A 219 24.29 -9.98 4.90
N LEU A 220 23.26 -10.80 4.75
CA LEU A 220 22.86 -11.81 5.74
C LEU A 220 24.03 -12.73 6.09
N SER A 221 24.29 -12.97 7.38
CA SER A 221 25.28 -13.92 7.85
C SER A 221 24.90 -15.36 7.50
N ILE A 222 25.60 -15.93 6.51
CA ILE A 222 25.32 -17.31 6.07
C ILE A 222 25.70 -18.33 7.14
N ASP A 223 26.76 -18.09 7.90
CA ASP A 223 27.21 -19.00 8.95
C ASP A 223 26.13 -19.12 10.05
N GLN A 224 25.53 -17.99 10.47
CA GLN A 224 24.42 -18.03 11.44
C GLN A 224 23.11 -18.58 10.84
N LEU A 225 22.88 -18.37 9.55
CA LEU A 225 21.76 -19.02 8.87
C LEU A 225 21.89 -20.55 8.91
N GLU A 226 23.11 -21.08 8.76
CA GLU A 226 23.39 -22.52 8.78
C GLU A 226 23.18 -23.15 10.17
N GLU A 227 23.20 -22.35 11.23
CA GLU A 227 22.89 -22.81 12.60
C GLU A 227 21.38 -22.95 12.87
N THR A 228 20.52 -22.50 11.93
CA THR A 228 19.05 -22.60 12.06
C THR A 228 18.53 -23.86 11.41
N GLU A 229 17.34 -24.30 11.84
CA GLU A 229 16.57 -25.37 11.17
C GLU A 229 15.60 -24.85 10.11
N ALA A 230 15.57 -23.54 9.91
CA ALA A 230 14.64 -22.90 8.99
C ALA A 230 14.89 -23.33 7.54
N GLN A 231 13.81 -23.47 6.79
CA GLN A 231 13.83 -23.75 5.36
C GLN A 231 13.27 -22.58 4.53
N LEU A 232 12.94 -21.46 5.16
CA LEU A 232 12.45 -20.25 4.50
C LEU A 232 13.27 -19.06 4.97
N VAL A 233 13.78 -18.26 4.04
CA VAL A 233 14.54 -17.05 4.35
C VAL A 233 14.05 -15.88 3.50
N TYR A 234 13.86 -14.71 4.13
CA TYR A 234 13.56 -13.45 3.47
C TYR A 234 14.77 -12.53 3.49
N ILE A 235 15.16 -12.03 2.33
CA ILE A 235 16.31 -11.14 2.16
C ILE A 235 16.05 -10.02 1.15
N THR A 236 16.84 -8.95 1.29
CA THR A 236 16.91 -7.81 0.37
C THR A 236 18.31 -7.67 -0.22
N PRO A 237 18.81 -8.63 -1.02
CA PRO A 237 20.23 -8.82 -1.32
C PRO A 237 20.81 -7.77 -2.28
N SER A 238 19.93 -7.08 -3.01
CA SER A 238 20.34 -6.07 -3.98
C SER A 238 20.57 -4.69 -3.36
N HIS A 239 19.87 -4.40 -2.27
CA HIS A 239 19.98 -3.18 -1.46
C HIS A 239 19.35 -3.48 -0.12
N GLN A 240 20.17 -4.02 0.80
CA GLN A 240 19.68 -4.48 2.09
C GLN A 240 18.95 -3.36 2.85
N TYR A 241 17.75 -3.64 3.32
CA TYR A 241 16.99 -2.68 4.09
C TYR A 241 17.23 -2.89 5.60
N PRO A 242 17.66 -1.88 6.35
CA PRO A 242 17.85 -0.49 5.93
C PRO A 242 19.31 -0.11 5.66
N THR A 243 20.27 -1.04 5.76
CA THR A 243 21.70 -0.72 5.77
C THR A 243 22.25 -0.31 4.40
N GLY A 244 21.54 -0.61 3.32
CA GLY A 244 21.99 -0.35 1.95
C GLY A 244 23.10 -1.28 1.45
N VAL A 245 23.47 -2.28 2.23
CA VAL A 245 24.50 -3.26 1.84
C VAL A 245 24.06 -4.06 0.62
N ASN A 246 24.97 -4.29 -0.29
CA ASN A 246 24.78 -5.18 -1.43
C ASN A 246 25.45 -6.53 -1.12
N MET A 247 24.67 -7.61 -1.16
CA MET A 247 25.21 -8.95 -0.96
C MET A 247 26.12 -9.34 -2.14
N PRO A 248 27.42 -9.62 -1.90
CA PRO A 248 28.36 -10.03 -2.94
C PRO A 248 27.96 -11.34 -3.62
N ILE A 249 28.40 -11.53 -4.87
CA ILE A 249 28.12 -12.75 -5.64
C ILE A 249 28.53 -14.02 -4.88
N ALA A 250 29.66 -14.03 -4.21
CA ALA A 250 30.12 -15.18 -3.44
C ALA A 250 29.11 -15.59 -2.35
N ASN A 251 28.52 -14.61 -1.64
CA ASN A 251 27.52 -14.89 -0.61
C ASN A 251 26.16 -15.30 -1.21
N ARG A 252 25.79 -14.74 -2.38
CA ARG A 252 24.60 -15.20 -3.12
C ARG A 252 24.71 -16.66 -3.49
N ILE A 253 25.88 -17.12 -3.98
CA ILE A 253 26.14 -18.53 -4.32
C ILE A 253 26.11 -19.40 -3.05
N LYS A 254 26.70 -18.96 -1.93
CA LYS A 254 26.62 -19.69 -0.67
C LYS A 254 25.19 -19.86 -0.20
N LEU A 255 24.36 -18.80 -0.30
CA LEU A 255 22.95 -18.84 0.07
C LEU A 255 22.14 -19.79 -0.82
N LEU A 256 22.37 -19.80 -2.12
CA LEU A 256 21.75 -20.76 -3.05
C LEU A 256 22.15 -22.21 -2.71
N ASN A 257 23.44 -22.44 -2.39
CA ASN A 257 23.91 -23.76 -1.96
C ASN A 257 23.29 -24.20 -0.62
N TRP A 258 23.13 -23.26 0.33
CA TRP A 258 22.37 -23.54 1.56
C TRP A 258 20.93 -23.96 1.23
N ALA A 259 20.20 -23.21 0.41
CA ALA A 259 18.82 -23.53 0.04
C ALA A 259 18.73 -24.90 -0.66
N LYS A 260 19.70 -25.22 -1.51
CA LYS A 260 19.77 -26.54 -2.17
C LYS A 260 19.97 -27.67 -1.15
N ARG A 261 20.88 -27.49 -0.20
CA ARG A 261 21.23 -28.52 0.81
C ARG A 261 20.08 -28.81 1.77
N VAL A 262 19.39 -27.77 2.27
CA VAL A 262 18.30 -27.94 3.25
C VAL A 262 16.93 -28.12 2.61
N GLY A 263 16.82 -28.08 1.28
CA GLY A 263 15.55 -28.08 0.59
C GLY A 263 14.78 -26.75 0.75
N GLY A 264 15.48 -25.68 1.12
CA GLY A 264 14.91 -24.40 1.49
C GLY A 264 14.43 -23.53 0.32
N ILE A 265 13.78 -22.43 0.67
CA ILE A 265 13.22 -21.43 -0.22
C ILE A 265 13.76 -20.06 0.17
N ILE A 266 14.14 -19.25 -0.80
CA ILE A 266 14.60 -17.89 -0.62
C ILE A 266 13.53 -16.93 -1.15
N ILE A 267 13.12 -15.95 -0.37
CA ILE A 267 12.30 -14.82 -0.81
C ILE A 267 13.25 -13.65 -1.03
N GLU A 268 13.49 -13.32 -2.30
CA GLU A 268 14.29 -12.16 -2.71
C GLU A 268 13.37 -10.97 -2.94
N ASP A 269 13.43 -9.96 -2.07
CA ASP A 269 12.72 -8.69 -2.24
C ASP A 269 13.63 -7.65 -2.91
N ASP A 270 13.26 -7.24 -4.10
CA ASP A 270 13.98 -6.27 -4.93
C ASP A 270 13.16 -4.98 -5.08
N TYR A 271 13.05 -4.24 -3.99
CA TYR A 271 12.09 -3.15 -3.84
C TYR A 271 12.51 -1.83 -4.51
N ASP A 272 13.80 -1.58 -4.78
CA ASP A 272 14.31 -0.29 -5.29
C ASP A 272 15.53 -0.38 -6.22
N SER A 273 15.83 -1.54 -6.77
CA SER A 273 16.99 -1.76 -7.65
C SER A 273 17.00 -0.88 -8.90
N GLU A 274 15.86 -0.35 -9.30
CA GLU A 274 15.76 0.65 -10.37
C GLU A 274 16.41 1.99 -10.01
N LEU A 275 16.51 2.33 -8.72
CA LEU A 275 16.99 3.61 -8.20
C LEU A 275 18.42 3.53 -7.68
N ARG A 276 19.33 2.98 -8.47
CA ARG A 276 20.78 2.97 -8.21
C ARG A 276 21.47 4.09 -8.96
N TYR A 277 22.42 4.76 -8.30
CA TYR A 277 22.99 6.00 -8.80
C TYR A 277 24.44 5.87 -9.24
N HIS A 278 25.26 5.16 -8.49
CA HIS A 278 26.72 5.11 -8.68
C HIS A 278 27.28 3.71 -9.02
N ASN A 279 26.55 2.64 -8.72
CA ASN A 279 27.04 1.28 -8.92
C ASN A 279 26.35 0.60 -10.12
N ARG A 280 27.05 -0.32 -10.79
CA ARG A 280 26.45 -1.19 -11.81
C ARG A 280 25.42 -2.11 -11.15
N PRO A 281 24.28 -2.37 -11.81
CA PRO A 281 23.32 -3.34 -11.31
C PRO A 281 23.97 -4.72 -11.14
N ILE A 282 23.81 -5.32 -9.96
CA ILE A 282 24.12 -6.73 -9.75
C ILE A 282 22.90 -7.53 -10.22
N PRO A 283 23.05 -8.63 -10.99
CA PRO A 283 21.93 -9.49 -11.33
C PRO A 283 21.13 -9.94 -10.10
N ALA A 284 19.85 -10.18 -10.24
CA ALA A 284 19.03 -10.74 -9.17
C ALA A 284 19.60 -12.11 -8.72
N LEU A 285 19.38 -12.45 -7.46
CA LEU A 285 19.75 -13.78 -6.94
C LEU A 285 19.00 -14.89 -7.70
N GLN A 286 17.73 -14.63 -8.01
CA GLN A 286 16.88 -15.55 -8.78
C GLN A 286 17.50 -15.91 -10.14
N GLY A 287 18.15 -14.95 -10.82
CA GLY A 287 18.82 -15.23 -12.10
C GLY A 287 20.08 -16.12 -11.99
N LEU A 288 20.57 -16.34 -10.77
CA LEU A 288 21.66 -17.26 -10.47
C LEU A 288 21.16 -18.64 -10.00
N ASP A 289 19.87 -18.77 -9.75
CA ASP A 289 19.24 -19.98 -9.22
C ASP A 289 19.00 -21.01 -10.32
N ASN A 290 19.64 -22.16 -10.22
CA ASN A 290 19.45 -23.28 -11.13
C ASN A 290 18.59 -24.42 -10.52
N ASP A 291 18.14 -24.25 -9.27
CA ASP A 291 17.43 -25.27 -8.51
C ASP A 291 15.96 -24.93 -8.25
N ASP A 292 15.45 -23.83 -8.87
CA ASP A 292 14.05 -23.38 -8.80
C ASP A 292 13.58 -23.16 -7.34
N ARG A 293 14.37 -22.38 -6.55
CA ARG A 293 14.18 -22.15 -5.11
C ARG A 293 13.97 -20.71 -4.71
N VAL A 294 14.13 -19.77 -5.63
CA VAL A 294 14.02 -18.35 -5.32
C VAL A 294 12.69 -17.78 -5.79
N ILE A 295 11.92 -17.24 -4.85
CA ILE A 295 10.74 -16.40 -5.11
C ILE A 295 11.26 -14.97 -5.22
N TYR A 296 11.09 -14.36 -6.40
CA TYR A 296 11.48 -12.97 -6.60
C TYR A 296 10.27 -12.05 -6.44
N ILE A 297 10.44 -10.94 -5.70
CA ILE A 297 9.40 -9.91 -5.48
C ILE A 297 9.90 -8.59 -6.05
N GLY A 298 9.07 -7.95 -6.87
CA GLY A 298 9.32 -6.61 -7.37
C GLY A 298 8.10 -5.70 -7.22
N THR A 299 8.31 -4.39 -7.29
CA THR A 299 7.25 -3.40 -7.09
C THR A 299 7.40 -2.17 -7.98
N PHE A 300 6.29 -1.61 -8.42
CA PHE A 300 6.25 -0.31 -9.11
C PHE A 300 6.16 0.88 -8.15
N SER A 301 6.08 0.63 -6.84
CA SER A 301 5.81 1.67 -5.84
C SER A 301 6.92 2.72 -5.70
N LYS A 302 8.19 2.30 -5.81
CA LYS A 302 9.35 3.19 -5.61
C LYS A 302 9.74 3.94 -6.88
N SER A 303 9.49 3.35 -8.03
CA SER A 303 9.96 3.85 -9.32
C SER A 303 8.86 4.49 -10.17
N LEU A 304 7.57 4.17 -9.93
CA LEU A 304 6.43 4.77 -10.64
C LEU A 304 5.48 5.51 -9.70
N SER A 305 4.78 4.80 -8.84
CA SER A 305 3.86 5.41 -7.86
C SER A 305 3.43 4.42 -6.78
N PRO A 306 3.57 4.76 -5.50
CA PRO A 306 3.02 3.94 -4.41
C PRO A 306 1.49 3.89 -4.41
N ALA A 307 0.82 4.89 -5.01
CA ALA A 307 -0.64 4.96 -5.07
C ALA A 307 -1.27 3.95 -6.04
N LEU A 308 -0.52 3.46 -7.03
CA LEU A 308 -1.01 2.43 -7.96
C LEU A 308 -1.18 1.07 -7.29
N ARG A 309 -0.46 0.82 -6.19
CA ARG A 309 -0.51 -0.45 -5.46
C ARG A 309 -0.30 -1.66 -6.36
N VAL A 310 0.80 -1.66 -7.13
CA VAL A 310 1.16 -2.79 -8.01
C VAL A 310 2.52 -3.33 -7.63
N SER A 311 2.56 -4.62 -7.33
CA SER A 311 3.75 -5.45 -7.18
C SER A 311 3.59 -6.73 -7.97
N TYR A 312 4.62 -7.54 -8.01
CA TYR A 312 4.58 -8.84 -8.67
C TYR A 312 5.52 -9.81 -7.98
N LEU A 313 5.16 -11.09 -8.09
CA LEU A 313 5.99 -12.24 -7.72
C LEU A 313 6.44 -12.97 -8.98
N VAL A 314 7.64 -13.50 -8.96
CA VAL A 314 8.05 -14.61 -9.84
C VAL A 314 8.13 -15.84 -8.99
N LEU A 315 7.20 -16.75 -9.21
CA LEU A 315 7.09 -17.98 -8.43
C LEU A 315 7.85 -19.12 -9.14
N PRO A 316 8.68 -19.90 -8.43
CA PRO A 316 9.31 -21.10 -8.98
C PRO A 316 8.29 -22.05 -9.60
N HIS A 317 8.62 -22.71 -10.71
CA HIS A 317 7.71 -23.60 -11.44
C HIS A 317 7.09 -24.70 -10.56
N ARG A 318 7.90 -25.25 -9.63
CA ARG A 318 7.45 -26.28 -8.69
C ARG A 318 6.28 -25.89 -7.81
N TYR A 319 6.05 -24.58 -7.58
CA TYR A 319 4.98 -24.07 -6.72
C TYR A 319 3.77 -23.55 -7.49
N LEU A 320 3.78 -23.56 -8.83
CA LEU A 320 2.67 -23.04 -9.64
C LEU A 320 1.38 -23.85 -9.43
N GLU A 321 1.46 -25.17 -9.35
CA GLU A 321 0.27 -26.00 -9.11
C GLU A 321 -0.26 -25.82 -7.68
N THR A 322 0.64 -25.69 -6.69
CA THR A 322 0.25 -25.35 -5.31
C THR A 322 -0.46 -24.00 -5.26
N TYR A 323 0.09 -23.00 -5.96
CA TYR A 323 -0.56 -21.69 -6.08
C TYR A 323 -1.93 -21.78 -6.74
N LYS A 324 -2.07 -22.48 -7.85
CA LYS A 324 -3.36 -22.63 -8.57
C LYS A 324 -4.41 -23.26 -7.68
N THR A 325 -4.05 -24.35 -6.97
CA THR A 325 -4.91 -25.03 -6.02
C THR A 325 -5.33 -24.08 -4.89
N LEU A 326 -4.38 -23.37 -4.28
CA LEU A 326 -4.63 -22.39 -3.23
C LEU A 326 -5.56 -21.27 -3.73
N ALA A 327 -5.27 -20.73 -4.91
CA ALA A 327 -6.07 -19.67 -5.50
C ALA A 327 -7.51 -20.08 -5.82
N GLN A 328 -7.74 -21.37 -6.09
CA GLN A 328 -9.09 -21.92 -6.27
C GLN A 328 -9.79 -22.12 -4.93
N THR A 329 -9.15 -22.79 -3.98
CA THR A 329 -9.76 -23.15 -2.69
C THR A 329 -10.03 -21.95 -1.79
N HIS A 330 -9.14 -20.97 -1.79
CA HIS A 330 -9.28 -19.74 -1.00
C HIS A 330 -9.88 -18.56 -1.80
N HIS A 331 -10.35 -18.80 -3.02
CA HIS A 331 -10.91 -17.76 -3.90
C HIS A 331 -10.00 -16.56 -4.11
N LEU A 332 -8.67 -16.77 -4.05
CA LEU A 332 -7.70 -15.69 -4.25
C LEU A 332 -7.81 -15.16 -5.69
N ARG A 333 -7.69 -13.85 -5.82
CA ARG A 333 -7.74 -13.14 -7.11
C ARG A 333 -6.71 -12.03 -7.11
N CYS A 334 -6.27 -11.67 -8.30
CA CYS A 334 -5.48 -10.45 -8.46
C CYS A 334 -6.28 -9.25 -7.94
N SER A 335 -5.71 -8.54 -6.96
CA SER A 335 -6.32 -7.38 -6.31
C SER A 335 -6.18 -6.07 -7.10
N VAL A 336 -5.34 -6.08 -8.14
CA VAL A 336 -5.12 -4.93 -9.01
C VAL A 336 -6.23 -4.84 -10.06
N SER A 337 -6.86 -3.67 -10.17
CA SER A 337 -7.95 -3.46 -11.13
C SER A 337 -7.53 -3.75 -12.57
N LEU A 338 -8.44 -4.33 -13.37
CA LEU A 338 -8.20 -4.63 -14.77
C LEU A 338 -7.77 -3.39 -15.56
N SER A 339 -8.36 -2.24 -15.28
CA SER A 339 -8.00 -0.97 -15.92
C SER A 339 -6.57 -0.53 -15.61
N THR A 340 -6.13 -0.69 -14.36
CA THR A 340 -4.74 -0.39 -13.98
C THR A 340 -3.76 -1.34 -14.67
N GLN A 341 -4.07 -2.63 -14.69
CA GLN A 341 -3.24 -3.64 -15.36
C GLN A 341 -3.10 -3.36 -16.85
N ALA A 342 -4.21 -3.13 -17.57
CA ALA A 342 -4.20 -2.83 -19.00
C ALA A 342 -3.46 -1.52 -19.33
N THR A 343 -3.56 -0.51 -18.45
CA THR A 343 -2.82 0.75 -18.61
C THR A 343 -1.32 0.54 -18.42
N LEU A 344 -0.93 -0.23 -17.41
CA LEU A 344 0.47 -0.53 -17.11
C LEU A 344 1.10 -1.41 -18.20
N GLU A 345 0.37 -2.38 -18.72
CA GLU A 345 0.77 -3.17 -19.90
C GLU A 345 1.13 -2.25 -21.07
N LEU A 346 0.22 -1.36 -21.46
CA LEU A 346 0.49 -0.40 -22.55
C LEU A 346 1.68 0.52 -22.23
N PHE A 347 1.81 0.95 -20.96
CA PHE A 347 2.92 1.78 -20.52
C PHE A 347 4.27 1.07 -20.68
N MET A 348 4.34 -0.23 -20.42
CA MET A 348 5.54 -1.04 -20.62
C MET A 348 5.75 -1.35 -22.11
N LYS A 349 4.76 -1.89 -22.79
CA LYS A 349 4.79 -2.32 -24.19
C LYS A 349 5.20 -1.21 -25.17
N GLU A 350 4.78 0.04 -24.93
CA GLU A 350 5.14 1.19 -25.75
C GLU A 350 6.51 1.81 -25.35
N GLY A 351 7.28 1.15 -24.45
CA GLY A 351 8.61 1.58 -23.99
C GLY A 351 8.60 2.85 -23.13
N HIS A 352 7.44 3.18 -22.54
CA HIS A 352 7.34 4.33 -21.64
C HIS A 352 7.96 4.05 -20.28
N TRP A 353 7.94 2.78 -19.85
CA TRP A 353 8.53 2.34 -18.60
C TRP A 353 10.02 2.61 -18.53
N GLU A 354 10.80 2.16 -19.51
CA GLU A 354 12.25 2.36 -19.54
C GLU A 354 12.63 3.84 -19.67
N ARG A 355 11.85 4.63 -20.42
CA ARG A 355 12.04 6.09 -20.51
C ARG A 355 11.77 6.76 -19.16
N HIS A 356 10.73 6.33 -18.48
CA HIS A 356 10.39 6.82 -17.14
C HIS A 356 11.50 6.49 -16.15
N LEU A 357 11.99 5.25 -16.11
CA LEU A 357 13.08 4.83 -15.23
C LEU A 357 14.34 5.66 -15.44
N ARG A 358 14.74 5.93 -16.70
CA ARG A 358 15.89 6.80 -16.98
C ARG A 358 15.70 8.20 -16.41
N LYS A 359 14.51 8.78 -16.55
CA LYS A 359 14.17 10.08 -15.98
C LYS A 359 14.25 10.05 -14.46
N MET A 360 13.66 9.03 -13.82
CA MET A 360 13.65 8.87 -12.37
C MET A 360 15.06 8.69 -11.78
N ARG A 361 15.90 7.90 -12.43
CA ARG A 361 17.32 7.75 -12.02
C ARG A 361 18.06 9.07 -12.07
N THR A 362 17.92 9.83 -13.16
CA THR A 362 18.60 11.12 -13.32
C THR A 362 18.13 12.12 -12.25
N LEU A 363 16.82 12.23 -12.04
CA LEU A 363 16.24 13.14 -11.06
C LEU A 363 16.67 12.78 -9.62
N ASN A 364 16.48 11.53 -9.24
CA ASN A 364 16.75 11.11 -7.87
C ASN A 364 18.26 11.02 -7.58
N ARG A 365 19.12 10.76 -8.57
CA ARG A 365 20.57 10.89 -8.41
C ARG A 365 20.96 12.32 -8.02
N LYS A 366 20.44 13.33 -8.70
CA LYS A 366 20.68 14.74 -8.35
C LYS A 366 20.24 15.04 -6.92
N LYS A 367 19.04 14.63 -6.54
CA LYS A 367 18.53 14.84 -5.17
C LYS A 367 19.38 14.10 -4.13
N HIS A 368 19.79 12.87 -4.42
CA HIS A 368 20.65 12.07 -3.58
C HIS A 368 22.00 12.77 -3.33
N ASP A 369 22.68 13.16 -4.41
CA ASP A 369 23.99 13.81 -4.33
C ASP A 369 23.88 15.15 -3.59
N LEU A 370 22.84 15.93 -3.87
CA LEU A 370 22.55 17.18 -3.16
C LEU A 370 22.29 16.96 -1.67
N MET A 371 21.46 15.97 -1.31
CA MET A 371 21.20 15.62 0.09
C MET A 371 22.50 15.23 0.80
N LYS A 372 23.28 14.34 0.19
CA LYS A 372 24.56 13.87 0.74
C LYS A 372 25.55 15.02 0.96
N GLU A 373 25.72 15.87 -0.04
CA GLU A 373 26.60 17.04 0.03
C GLU A 373 26.11 18.03 1.10
N THR A 374 24.80 18.34 1.12
CA THR A 374 24.22 19.27 2.10
C THR A 374 24.37 18.74 3.52
N LEU A 375 24.11 17.45 3.76
CA LEU A 375 24.32 16.82 5.07
C LEU A 375 25.77 16.94 5.54
N LYS A 376 26.75 16.64 4.67
CA LYS A 376 28.17 16.77 4.98
C LYS A 376 28.57 18.22 5.28
N ASN A 377 28.13 19.17 4.46
CA ASN A 377 28.49 20.59 4.62
C ASN A 377 27.86 21.21 5.87
N VAL A 378 26.65 20.78 6.27
CA VAL A 378 25.88 21.39 7.36
C VAL A 378 26.17 20.74 8.70
N PHE A 379 26.38 19.41 8.74
CA PHE A 379 26.61 18.66 9.98
C PHE A 379 28.09 18.30 10.21
N GLY A 380 28.90 18.26 9.15
CA GLY A 380 30.33 17.88 9.26
C GLY A 380 30.50 16.51 9.91
N ASP A 381 31.33 16.48 10.95
CA ASP A 381 31.67 15.26 11.70
C ASP A 381 30.61 14.89 12.77
N ASP A 382 29.55 15.69 12.94
CA ASP A 382 28.48 15.40 13.91
C ASP A 382 27.58 14.22 13.48
N ILE A 383 27.69 13.78 12.21
CA ILE A 383 26.97 12.64 11.69
C ILE A 383 27.86 11.73 10.83
N GLU A 384 27.55 10.45 10.83
CA GLU A 384 28.07 9.44 9.91
C GLU A 384 26.97 9.04 8.92
N ILE A 385 27.30 9.00 7.62
CA ILE A 385 26.41 8.43 6.61
C ILE A 385 26.63 6.92 6.57
N ILE A 386 25.62 6.14 7.01
CA ILE A 386 25.73 4.68 7.11
C ILE A 386 25.08 3.94 5.94
N SER A 387 24.25 4.60 5.13
CA SER A 387 23.68 4.04 3.92
C SER A 387 23.39 5.14 2.91
N ASP A 388 23.96 5.01 1.70
CA ASP A 388 23.78 5.94 0.59
C ASP A 388 23.83 5.25 -0.80
N GLY A 389 23.63 3.93 -0.86
CA GLY A 389 23.83 3.14 -2.08
C GLY A 389 22.78 3.31 -3.18
N GLY A 390 21.63 3.88 -2.85
CA GLY A 390 20.49 4.01 -3.77
C GLY A 390 19.19 4.36 -3.07
N GLY A 391 18.05 4.06 -3.71
CA GLY A 391 16.72 4.29 -3.16
C GLY A 391 16.31 5.76 -3.09
N LEU A 392 15.47 6.10 -2.10
CA LEU A 392 14.89 7.44 -1.93
C LEU A 392 15.26 8.11 -0.60
N ALA A 393 16.20 7.53 0.15
CA ALA A 393 16.64 8.04 1.45
C ALA A 393 18.12 7.77 1.67
N ILE A 394 18.73 8.60 2.50
CA ILE A 394 20.07 8.39 3.08
C ILE A 394 19.87 8.10 4.56
N MET A 395 20.60 7.14 5.12
CA MET A 395 20.58 6.89 6.55
C MET A 395 21.81 7.50 7.20
N VAL A 396 21.60 8.25 8.27
CA VAL A 396 22.66 8.93 9.02
C VAL A 396 22.59 8.58 10.49
N ARG A 397 23.75 8.44 11.13
CA ARG A 397 23.91 8.20 12.56
C ARG A 397 24.59 9.41 13.19
N PRO A 398 24.10 9.92 14.35
CA PRO A 398 24.86 10.89 15.15
C PRO A 398 26.19 10.31 15.62
N THR A 399 27.24 11.09 15.53
CA THR A 399 28.56 10.77 16.13
C THR A 399 28.72 11.42 17.51
N ILE A 400 27.85 12.37 17.82
CA ILE A 400 27.78 13.07 19.07
C ILE A 400 26.52 12.67 19.85
N ARG A 401 26.54 12.83 21.16
CA ARG A 401 25.38 12.49 22.01
C ARG A 401 24.25 13.48 21.78
N ILE A 402 23.13 12.98 21.31
CA ILE A 402 21.88 13.74 21.10
C ILE A 402 20.67 12.85 21.38
N ASP A 403 19.63 13.41 21.99
CA ASP A 403 18.34 12.75 22.16
C ASP A 403 17.53 12.88 20.85
N LEU A 404 17.48 11.80 20.07
CA LEU A 404 16.75 11.77 18.79
C LEU A 404 15.24 11.86 18.95
N GLN A 405 14.67 11.41 20.07
CA GLN A 405 13.24 11.52 20.34
C GLN A 405 12.87 12.99 20.61
N LYS A 406 13.68 13.68 21.43
CA LYS A 406 13.53 15.12 21.68
C LYS A 406 13.73 15.92 20.39
N LEU A 407 14.72 15.57 19.59
CA LEU A 407 14.95 16.19 18.27
C LEU A 407 13.72 16.04 17.38
N ARG A 408 13.13 14.84 17.29
CA ARG A 408 11.92 14.58 16.50
C ARG A 408 10.74 15.45 16.95
N VAL A 409 10.52 15.56 18.24
CA VAL A 409 9.44 16.40 18.79
C VAL A 409 9.67 17.88 18.46
N ASN A 410 10.89 18.37 18.63
CA ASN A 410 11.25 19.76 18.31
C ASN A 410 11.14 20.04 16.79
N ALA A 411 11.62 19.11 15.97
CA ALA A 411 11.51 19.21 14.51
C ALA A 411 10.06 19.26 14.03
N LEU A 412 9.18 18.46 14.64
CA LEU A 412 7.76 18.46 14.28
C LEU A 412 7.09 19.80 14.59
N LYS A 413 7.45 20.48 15.70
CA LYS A 413 6.95 21.83 16.02
C LYS A 413 7.33 22.86 14.96
N GLU A 414 8.50 22.72 14.35
CA GLU A 414 9.00 23.57 13.26
C GLU A 414 8.55 23.09 11.85
N GLY A 415 7.62 22.11 11.80
CA GLY A 415 7.05 21.59 10.57
C GLY A 415 7.94 20.57 9.82
N ILE A 416 8.95 19.99 10.49
CA ILE A 416 9.78 18.91 9.94
C ILE A 416 9.36 17.58 10.54
N LYS A 417 9.03 16.60 9.69
CA LYS A 417 8.76 15.24 10.11
C LYS A 417 9.98 14.35 9.90
N LEU A 418 10.51 13.82 11.01
CA LEU A 418 11.66 12.91 11.04
C LEU A 418 11.23 11.45 11.22
N TYR A 419 12.04 10.55 10.71
CA TYR A 419 11.88 9.10 10.82
C TYR A 419 13.14 8.50 11.42
N LEU A 420 12.99 7.79 12.54
CA LEU A 420 14.11 7.23 13.29
C LEU A 420 14.28 5.74 12.99
N GLY A 421 15.50 5.27 13.00
CA GLY A 421 15.82 3.85 12.94
C GLY A 421 15.30 3.08 14.18
N SER A 422 15.34 3.72 15.35
CA SER A 422 14.84 3.15 16.60
C SER A 422 13.35 2.82 16.59
N ASP A 423 12.55 3.47 15.77
CA ASP A 423 11.10 3.16 15.62
C ASP A 423 10.85 1.74 15.09
N GLU A 424 11.81 1.19 14.33
CA GLU A 424 11.71 -0.11 13.68
C GLU A 424 12.62 -1.18 14.32
N TYR A 425 13.79 -0.77 14.85
CA TYR A 425 14.84 -1.70 15.27
C TYR A 425 15.20 -1.64 16.75
N GLY A 426 14.48 -0.82 17.53
CA GLY A 426 14.74 -0.61 18.95
C GLY A 426 15.84 0.41 19.24
N GLU A 427 16.05 0.70 20.52
CA GLU A 427 16.92 1.80 20.99
C GLU A 427 18.38 1.70 20.53
N ALA A 428 18.86 0.49 20.22
CA ALA A 428 20.23 0.30 19.71
C ALA A 428 20.46 0.92 18.30
N TRP A 429 19.40 1.30 17.59
CA TRP A 429 19.47 1.89 16.25
C TRP A 429 19.23 3.40 16.27
N GLU A 430 20.15 4.13 16.87
CA GLU A 430 20.15 5.60 16.85
C GLU A 430 20.57 6.14 15.47
N ALA A 431 19.62 6.20 14.55
CA ALA A 431 19.80 6.70 13.21
C ALA A 431 18.60 7.49 12.71
N LEU A 432 18.84 8.40 11.77
CA LEU A 432 17.83 9.18 11.05
C LEU A 432 17.74 8.69 9.62
N ARG A 433 16.52 8.50 9.13
CA ARG A 433 16.25 8.19 7.72
C ARG A 433 15.84 9.47 7.00
N MET A 434 16.75 9.99 6.18
CA MET A 434 16.63 11.26 5.48
C MET A 434 16.09 11.03 4.08
N GLY A 435 14.76 10.93 3.95
CA GLY A 435 14.08 10.78 2.67
C GLY A 435 14.17 12.04 1.82
N PHE A 436 14.66 11.90 0.60
CA PHE A 436 14.80 13.03 -0.36
C PHE A 436 13.85 12.92 -1.55
N GLY A 437 13.32 11.74 -1.83
CA GLY A 437 12.49 11.51 -3.01
C GLY A 437 11.24 12.41 -3.06
N GLY A 438 10.65 12.74 -1.91
CA GLY A 438 9.46 13.59 -1.77
C GLY A 438 9.71 15.09 -1.73
N LEU A 439 10.98 15.55 -1.74
CA LEU A 439 11.36 16.94 -1.65
C LEU A 439 11.83 17.47 -3.02
N GLN A 440 11.67 18.77 -3.25
CA GLN A 440 12.34 19.48 -4.36
C GLN A 440 13.81 19.79 -4.00
N GLU A 441 14.67 20.05 -4.97
CA GLU A 441 16.09 20.34 -4.74
C GLU A 441 16.30 21.53 -3.77
N THR A 442 15.53 22.60 -3.92
CA THR A 442 15.58 23.75 -3.01
C THR A 442 15.11 23.40 -1.60
N GLU A 443 14.07 22.59 -1.48
CA GLU A 443 13.54 22.14 -0.19
C GLU A 443 14.54 21.27 0.59
N ILE A 444 15.36 20.46 -0.10
CA ILE A 444 16.40 19.65 0.55
C ILE A 444 17.38 20.52 1.33
N ILE A 445 17.88 21.59 0.70
CA ILE A 445 18.85 22.50 1.32
C ILE A 445 18.23 23.18 2.54
N ASP A 446 17.03 23.75 2.38
CA ASP A 446 16.34 24.49 3.43
C ASP A 446 15.96 23.57 4.60
N ALA A 447 15.47 22.38 4.31
CA ALA A 447 15.07 21.40 5.33
C ALA A 447 16.27 20.94 6.17
N VAL A 448 17.42 20.65 5.53
CA VAL A 448 18.64 20.22 6.23
C VAL A 448 19.22 21.35 7.08
N LYS A 449 19.23 22.59 6.58
CA LYS A 449 19.68 23.75 7.36
C LYS A 449 18.77 24.03 8.56
N LEU A 450 17.46 23.95 8.38
CA LEU A 450 16.51 24.12 9.47
C LEU A 450 16.68 23.01 10.52
N LEU A 451 16.84 21.76 10.06
CA LEU A 451 17.11 20.64 10.95
C LEU A 451 18.38 20.87 11.77
N ARG A 452 19.47 21.42 11.19
CA ARG A 452 20.69 21.73 11.91
C ARG A 452 20.45 22.75 13.05
N ASN A 453 19.66 23.79 12.82
CA ASN A 453 19.36 24.76 13.85
C ASN A 453 18.62 24.11 15.04
N ILE A 454 17.65 23.23 14.73
CA ILE A 454 16.91 22.49 15.77
C ILE A 454 17.83 21.48 16.49
N TRP A 455 18.74 20.86 15.76
CA TRP A 455 19.76 19.96 16.29
C TRP A 455 20.60 20.66 17.36
N LEU A 456 21.15 21.85 17.04
CA LEU A 456 21.98 22.63 17.97
C LEU A 456 21.20 23.04 19.23
N GLN A 457 19.91 23.35 19.10
CA GLN A 457 19.04 23.66 20.24
C GLN A 457 18.70 22.40 21.09
N THR A 458 18.82 21.22 20.50
CA THR A 458 18.51 19.95 21.17
C THR A 458 19.72 19.34 21.85
N LEU A 459 20.93 19.72 21.43
CA LEU A 459 22.16 19.31 22.12
C LEU A 459 22.05 19.66 23.60
N MET A 460 22.28 18.68 24.46
CA MET A 460 22.31 18.91 25.90
C MET A 460 23.58 19.73 26.24
N PRO A 461 23.48 20.68 27.17
CA PRO A 461 24.64 21.32 27.75
C PRO A 461 25.51 20.31 28.52
#